data_56378d650c43c67e510a498b246a8fd4
#
_entry.id   56378d650c43c67e510a498b246a8fd4
#
_cell.length_a   1.000
_cell.length_b   1.000
_cell.length_c   1.000
_cell.angle_alpha   90.00
_cell.angle_beta   90.00
_cell.angle_gamma   90.00
#
_symmetry.space_group_name_H-M   'P 1'
#
loop_
_entity.id
_entity.type
_entity.pdbx_description
1 polymer ?
#
loop_
_entity_poly.entity_id
_entity_poly.type
_entity_poly.pdbx_seq_one_letter_code
_entity_poly.pdbx_strand_id
1 'polypeptide(L)'
;NGAIINWDCSVMLQKAGFRDSYREKYPDPVLYPGFTFPAGNKLAEDAKLERLAWAPDVDERDRIDFIYYYPTNASLLLEENIIIGPSESVIRGKVRKCDSKDRFFTPKGIWPTDHKGNLATFKVVVGN
;
A
#
# COMPACT_ATOMS: atom_id res chain seq x y z
N ASN A 1 -16.12 -6.55 -4.44
CA ASN A 1 -16.04 -5.70 -5.64
C ASN A 1 -15.54 -4.33 -5.21
N GLY A 2 -14.26 -4.01 -5.47
CA GLY A 2 -13.69 -2.69 -5.17
C GLY A 2 -14.24 -1.63 -6.14
N ALA A 3 -14.57 -0.47 -5.62
CA ALA A 3 -14.88 0.68 -6.46
C ALA A 3 -13.58 1.25 -7.06
N ILE A 4 -13.60 1.59 -8.34
CA ILE A 4 -12.50 2.34 -8.95
C ILE A 4 -12.76 3.82 -8.66
N ILE A 5 -11.92 4.39 -7.81
CA ILE A 5 -11.97 5.81 -7.49
C ILE A 5 -10.75 6.47 -8.13
N ASN A 6 -11.00 7.45 -8.98
CA ASN A 6 -9.96 8.27 -9.57
C ASN A 6 -9.70 9.48 -8.66
N TRP A 7 -8.71 9.36 -7.78
CA TRP A 7 -8.26 10.49 -6.97
C TRP A 7 -7.64 11.56 -7.86
N ASP A 8 -8.08 12.79 -7.76
CA ASP A 8 -7.63 13.89 -8.61
C ASP A 8 -6.11 14.06 -8.57
N CYS A 9 -5.49 13.96 -7.40
CA CYS A 9 -4.03 14.03 -7.25
C CYS A 9 -3.31 12.92 -8.03
N SER A 10 -3.80 11.70 -7.97
CA SER A 10 -3.23 10.56 -8.71
C SER A 10 -3.38 10.76 -10.22
N VAL A 11 -4.54 11.23 -10.66
CA VAL A 11 -4.80 11.54 -12.08
C VAL A 11 -3.89 12.65 -12.59
N MET A 12 -3.69 13.70 -11.78
CA MET A 12 -2.78 14.81 -12.12
C MET A 12 -1.32 14.33 -12.24
N LEU A 13 -0.84 13.51 -11.30
CA LEU A 13 0.51 12.93 -11.35
C LEU A 13 0.69 12.06 -12.60
N GLN A 14 -0.26 11.19 -12.91
CA GLN A 14 -0.20 10.34 -14.10
C GLN A 14 -0.18 11.17 -15.40
N LYS A 15 -1.01 12.22 -15.50
CA LYS A 15 -1.01 13.14 -16.64
C LYS A 15 0.31 13.90 -16.77
N ALA A 16 0.99 14.17 -15.67
CA ALA A 16 2.32 14.78 -15.65
C ALA A 16 3.46 13.79 -15.96
N GLY A 17 3.14 12.50 -16.23
CA GLY A 17 4.12 11.48 -16.60
C GLY A 17 4.68 10.67 -15.42
N PHE A 18 4.20 10.89 -14.21
CA PHE A 18 4.56 10.06 -13.07
C PHE A 18 3.89 8.68 -13.15
N ARG A 19 4.58 7.68 -12.63
CA ARG A 19 4.09 6.31 -12.52
C ARG A 19 3.94 5.90 -11.07
N ASP A 20 2.82 5.27 -10.75
CA ASP A 20 2.60 4.61 -9.47
C ASP A 20 3.35 3.27 -9.48
N SER A 21 4.42 3.17 -8.71
CA SER A 21 5.31 2.00 -8.71
C SER A 21 4.58 0.71 -8.29
N TYR A 22 3.66 0.80 -7.34
CA TYR A 22 2.90 -0.39 -6.93
C TYR A 22 1.96 -0.86 -8.03
N ARG A 23 1.19 0.06 -8.62
CA ARG A 23 0.20 -0.26 -9.64
C ARG A 23 0.82 -0.66 -10.97
N GLU A 24 2.03 -0.16 -11.27
CA GLU A 24 2.81 -0.62 -12.43
C GLU A 24 3.21 -2.09 -12.27
N LYS A 25 3.60 -2.51 -11.07
CA LYS A 25 4.00 -3.88 -10.79
C LYS A 25 2.81 -4.83 -10.65
N TYR A 26 1.73 -4.34 -10.07
CA TYR A 26 0.52 -5.10 -9.77
C TYR A 26 -0.72 -4.38 -10.32
N PRO A 27 -1.02 -4.52 -11.61
CA PRO A 27 -2.09 -3.76 -12.26
C PRO A 27 -3.51 -4.16 -11.83
N ASP A 28 -3.68 -5.37 -11.31
CA ASP A 28 -4.99 -5.86 -10.84
C ASP A 28 -5.26 -5.42 -9.39
N PRO A 29 -6.15 -4.44 -9.16
CA PRO A 29 -6.42 -3.93 -7.82
C PRO A 29 -7.28 -4.88 -6.96
N VAL A 30 -7.87 -5.90 -7.55
CA VAL A 30 -8.66 -6.90 -6.80
C VAL A 30 -7.75 -7.96 -6.19
N LEU A 31 -6.80 -8.47 -6.97
CA LEU A 31 -5.83 -9.45 -6.48
C LEU A 31 -4.74 -8.81 -5.62
N TYR A 32 -4.33 -7.59 -5.97
CA TYR A 32 -3.27 -6.84 -5.33
C TYR A 32 -3.77 -5.44 -4.94
N PRO A 33 -4.66 -5.32 -3.95
CA PRO A 33 -5.20 -4.03 -3.56
C PRO A 33 -4.12 -3.06 -3.06
N GLY A 34 -3.07 -3.57 -2.42
CA GLY A 34 -1.96 -2.77 -1.93
C GLY A 34 -2.31 -1.95 -0.70
N PHE A 35 -3.20 -2.45 0.15
CA PHE A 35 -3.65 -1.71 1.32
C PHE A 35 -2.50 -1.38 2.26
N THR A 36 -2.34 -0.09 2.53
CA THR A 36 -1.34 0.43 3.45
C THR A 36 -1.93 0.91 4.77
N PHE A 37 -3.24 1.07 4.85
CA PHE A 37 -3.97 1.45 6.06
C PHE A 37 -5.21 0.55 6.24
N PRO A 38 -5.65 0.28 7.46
CA PRO A 38 -4.89 0.36 8.71
C PRO A 38 -4.02 -0.90 8.91
N ALA A 39 -2.80 -0.70 9.44
CA ALA A 39 -1.92 -1.80 9.80
C ALA A 39 -2.49 -2.54 11.03
N GLY A 40 -2.53 -3.87 10.96
CA GLY A 40 -2.90 -4.71 12.09
C GLY A 40 -1.67 -4.97 12.94
N ASN A 41 -1.57 -4.34 14.10
CA ASN A 41 -0.51 -4.59 15.05
C ASN A 41 -1.05 -4.69 16.48
N LYS A 42 -0.20 -5.16 17.40
CA LYS A 42 -0.62 -5.34 18.79
C LYS A 42 -0.98 -4.02 19.49
N LEU A 43 -0.30 -2.92 19.14
CA LEU A 43 -0.64 -1.60 19.68
C LEU A 43 -2.03 -1.16 19.20
N ALA A 44 -2.38 -1.53 18.01
CA ALA A 44 -3.70 -1.30 17.46
C ALA A 44 -4.79 -2.08 18.22
N GLU A 45 -4.51 -3.34 18.60
CA GLU A 45 -5.40 -4.13 19.46
C GLU A 45 -5.53 -3.54 20.86
N ASP A 46 -4.39 -3.16 21.47
CA ASP A 46 -4.34 -2.61 22.82
C ASP A 46 -5.01 -1.22 22.92
N ALA A 47 -4.97 -0.43 21.87
CA ALA A 47 -5.62 0.88 21.79
C ALA A 47 -7.15 0.81 21.63
N LYS A 48 -7.74 -0.40 21.65
CA LYS A 48 -9.18 -0.62 21.40
C LYS A 48 -9.62 0.06 20.11
N LEU A 49 -9.05 -0.36 19.01
CA LEU A 49 -9.37 0.12 17.66
C LEU A 49 -10.85 -0.01 17.26
N GLU A 50 -11.66 -0.66 18.10
CA GLU A 50 -13.12 -0.55 18.05
C GLU A 50 -13.60 0.92 17.97
N ARG A 51 -12.80 1.86 18.48
CA ARG A 51 -13.07 3.30 18.39
C ARG A 51 -12.58 3.94 17.09
N LEU A 52 -11.65 3.29 16.37
CA LEU A 52 -11.22 3.71 15.03
C LEU A 52 -12.07 3.07 13.93
N ALA A 53 -12.90 2.10 14.28
CA ALA A 53 -13.90 1.57 13.37
C ALA A 53 -14.98 2.63 13.15
N TRP A 54 -14.75 3.52 12.21
CA TRP A 54 -15.70 4.56 11.80
C TRP A 54 -16.98 3.95 11.26
N ALA A 55 -16.87 2.71 10.78
CA ALA A 55 -17.98 1.93 10.28
C ALA A 55 -17.66 0.43 10.48
N PRO A 56 -18.02 -0.18 11.64
CA PRO A 56 -17.67 -1.56 11.94
C PRO A 56 -18.24 -2.58 10.94
N ASP A 57 -19.21 -2.18 10.15
CA ASP A 57 -19.84 -3.00 9.11
C ASP A 57 -19.17 -2.86 7.74
N VAL A 58 -18.21 -1.94 7.58
CA VAL A 58 -17.54 -1.63 6.33
C VAL A 58 -16.07 -2.07 6.41
N ASP A 59 -15.50 -2.44 5.29
CA ASP A 59 -14.05 -2.67 5.15
C ASP A 59 -13.33 -1.31 5.08
N GLU A 60 -12.53 -0.99 6.09
CA GLU A 60 -11.85 0.29 6.25
C GLU A 60 -10.49 0.33 5.57
N ARG A 61 -10.07 -0.79 4.96
CA ARG A 61 -8.77 -0.86 4.31
C ARG A 61 -8.69 0.11 3.13
N ASP A 62 -7.58 0.83 3.07
CA ASP A 62 -7.31 1.76 1.99
C ASP A 62 -5.83 1.74 1.58
N ARG A 63 -5.56 2.13 0.36
CA ARG A 63 -4.22 2.35 -0.16
C ARG A 63 -3.97 3.85 -0.27
N ILE A 64 -3.34 4.41 0.73
CA ILE A 64 -3.12 5.86 0.88
C ILE A 64 -1.65 6.26 0.93
N ASP A 65 -0.73 5.30 0.96
CA ASP A 65 0.70 5.53 0.88
C ASP A 65 1.20 5.10 -0.50
N PHE A 66 1.92 5.99 -1.18
CA PHE A 66 2.31 5.82 -2.58
C PHE A 66 3.79 6.14 -2.79
N ILE A 67 4.42 5.45 -3.74
CA ILE A 67 5.69 5.85 -4.35
C ILE A 67 5.41 6.13 -5.82
N TYR A 68 5.32 7.41 -6.16
CA TYR A 68 5.32 7.87 -7.54
C TYR A 68 6.75 8.17 -7.98
N TYR A 69 7.10 7.78 -9.19
CA TYR A 69 8.38 8.10 -9.79
C TYR A 69 8.21 8.64 -11.20
N TYR A 70 9.17 9.44 -11.63
CA TYR A 70 9.20 9.98 -12.98
C TYR A 70 10.32 9.30 -13.79
N PRO A 71 9.97 8.45 -14.78
CA PRO A 71 10.98 7.74 -15.57
C PRO A 71 11.62 8.70 -16.57
N THR A 72 12.78 9.25 -16.24
CA THR A 72 13.57 10.06 -17.18
C THR A 72 14.36 9.15 -18.12
N ASN A 73 14.10 9.24 -19.43
CA ASN A 73 14.90 8.63 -20.51
C ASN A 73 15.20 7.13 -20.32
N ALA A 74 14.26 6.36 -19.81
CA ALA A 74 14.40 4.92 -19.51
C ALA A 74 15.60 4.56 -18.59
N SER A 75 16.16 5.54 -17.86
CA SER A 75 17.29 5.32 -16.96
C SER A 75 16.89 4.75 -15.61
N LEU A 76 15.62 4.71 -15.29
CA LEU A 76 15.08 4.19 -14.04
C LEU A 76 14.06 3.09 -14.32
N LEU A 77 14.42 1.86 -14.00
CA LEU A 77 13.57 0.68 -14.21
C LEU A 77 13.09 0.16 -12.87
N LEU A 78 11.78 0.06 -12.71
CA LEU A 78 11.18 -0.54 -11.52
C LEU A 78 11.39 -2.07 -11.55
N GLU A 79 12.16 -2.59 -10.60
CA GLU A 79 12.40 -4.02 -10.45
C GLU A 79 11.38 -4.69 -9.54
N GLU A 80 11.09 -4.09 -8.40
CA GLU A 80 10.16 -4.65 -7.41
C GLU A 80 9.42 -3.54 -6.65
N ASN A 81 8.22 -3.89 -6.17
CA ASN A 81 7.53 -3.15 -5.13
C ASN A 81 6.88 -4.15 -4.17
N ILE A 82 7.08 -3.96 -2.87
CA ILE A 82 6.47 -4.76 -1.81
C ILE A 82 5.90 -3.84 -0.72
N ILE A 83 4.95 -4.36 0.03
CA ILE A 83 4.42 -3.65 1.20
C ILE A 83 5.32 -3.97 2.40
N ILE A 84 5.81 -2.94 3.08
CA ILE A 84 6.56 -3.09 4.33
C ILE A 84 5.63 -2.86 5.52
N GLY A 85 5.57 -3.84 6.43
CA GLY A 85 4.72 -3.81 7.60
C GLY A 85 4.06 -5.16 7.88
N PRO A 86 3.15 -5.23 8.86
CA PRO A 86 2.43 -6.46 9.17
C PRO A 86 1.55 -6.91 8.00
N SER A 87 1.43 -8.22 7.81
CA SER A 87 0.51 -8.81 6.83
C SER A 87 -0.96 -8.67 7.25
N GLU A 88 -1.18 -8.38 8.53
CA GLU A 88 -2.49 -8.15 9.11
C GLU A 88 -2.95 -6.70 8.86
N SER A 89 -4.26 -6.53 8.84
CA SER A 89 -4.93 -5.23 8.82
C SER A 89 -6.07 -5.22 9.82
N VAL A 90 -6.51 -4.03 10.22
CA VAL A 90 -7.80 -3.91 10.90
C VAL A 90 -8.89 -3.97 9.84
N ILE A 91 -9.79 -4.91 10.00
CA ILE A 91 -10.93 -5.14 9.11
C ILE A 91 -12.17 -5.23 9.98
N ARG A 92 -13.09 -4.30 9.84
CA ARG A 92 -14.31 -4.22 10.64
C ARG A 92 -14.00 -4.27 12.15
N GLY A 93 -13.11 -3.38 12.58
CA GLY A 93 -12.69 -3.24 13.96
C GLY A 93 -11.90 -4.42 14.55
N LYS A 94 -11.43 -5.37 13.74
CA LYS A 94 -10.67 -6.55 14.20
C LYS A 94 -9.40 -6.74 13.39
N VAL A 95 -8.31 -7.05 14.07
CA VAL A 95 -7.06 -7.44 13.40
C VAL A 95 -7.24 -8.79 12.72
N ARG A 96 -7.02 -8.83 11.42
CA ARG A 96 -7.14 -10.03 10.59
C ARG A 96 -6.03 -10.07 9.56
N LYS A 97 -5.65 -11.28 9.16
CA LYS A 97 -4.75 -11.48 8.03
C LYS A 97 -5.40 -10.98 6.74
N CYS A 98 -4.64 -10.28 5.92
CA CYS A 98 -5.11 -9.84 4.59
C CYS A 98 -5.38 -11.07 3.70
N ASP A 99 -6.45 -11.00 2.95
CA ASP A 99 -6.94 -12.02 2.00
C ASP A 99 -6.52 -11.74 0.55
N SER A 100 -5.53 -10.86 0.37
CA SER A 100 -4.98 -10.46 -0.93
C SER A 100 -3.76 -11.29 -1.32
N LYS A 101 -3.32 -11.14 -2.57
CA LYS A 101 -2.04 -11.67 -3.07
C LYS A 101 -0.88 -10.69 -2.86
N ASP A 102 -1.09 -9.61 -2.12
CA ASP A 102 -0.05 -8.63 -1.82
C ASP A 102 1.16 -9.29 -1.17
N ARG A 103 2.34 -8.81 -1.54
CA ARG A 103 3.61 -9.28 -0.98
C ARG A 103 4.02 -8.36 0.16
N PHE A 104 4.33 -8.96 1.31
CA PHE A 104 4.71 -8.23 2.51
C PHE A 104 6.15 -8.55 2.92
N PHE A 105 6.88 -7.52 3.32
CA PHE A 105 8.06 -7.65 4.15
C PHE A 105 7.69 -7.19 5.56
N THR A 106 7.60 -8.14 6.48
CA THR A 106 7.26 -7.85 7.88
C THR A 106 8.52 -7.78 8.72
N PRO A 107 8.95 -6.59 9.16
CA PRO A 107 10.09 -6.43 10.05
C PRO A 107 9.86 -7.15 11.38
N LYS A 108 10.96 -7.59 12.00
CA LYS A 108 10.89 -8.17 13.36
C LYS A 108 10.62 -7.07 14.38
N GLY A 109 9.83 -7.40 15.41
CA GLY A 109 9.52 -6.49 16.51
C GLY A 109 8.15 -5.83 16.38
N ILE A 110 7.95 -4.79 17.19
CA ILE A 110 6.68 -4.05 17.22
C ILE A 110 6.64 -3.07 16.05
N TRP A 111 5.61 -3.14 15.25
CA TRP A 111 5.36 -2.17 14.19
C TRP A 111 4.85 -0.85 14.79
N PRO A 112 5.51 0.29 14.53
CA PRO A 112 5.33 1.51 15.34
C PRO A 112 4.19 2.43 14.89
N THR A 113 3.47 2.09 13.81
CA THR A 113 2.46 2.96 13.21
C THR A 113 1.23 2.17 12.76
N ASP A 114 0.12 2.84 12.60
CA ASP A 114 -1.12 2.33 12.03
C ASP A 114 -1.12 2.27 10.49
N HIS A 115 -0.07 2.81 9.84
CA HIS A 115 0.17 2.63 8.42
C HIS A 115 1.19 1.52 8.14
N LYS A 116 1.09 0.92 6.96
CA LYS A 116 2.16 0.17 6.30
C LYS A 116 2.83 1.10 5.30
N GLY A 117 4.00 0.71 4.80
CA GLY A 117 4.68 1.49 3.76
C GLY A 117 4.79 0.71 2.45
N ASN A 118 5.30 1.38 1.42
CA ASN A 118 5.76 0.75 0.20
C ASN A 118 7.29 0.75 0.16
N LEU A 119 7.87 -0.31 -0.38
CA LEU A 119 9.31 -0.41 -0.66
C LEU A 119 9.47 -0.73 -2.14
N ALA A 120 9.95 0.23 -2.91
CA ALA A 120 10.22 0.06 -4.34
C ALA A 120 11.72 -0.07 -4.58
N THR A 121 12.10 -1.04 -5.39
CA THR A 121 13.48 -1.25 -5.85
C THR A 121 13.59 -0.84 -7.30
N PHE A 122 14.57 0.00 -7.59
CA PHE A 122 14.83 0.50 -8.93
C PHE A 122 16.25 0.14 -9.39
N LYS A 123 16.36 -0.23 -10.66
CA LYS A 123 17.63 -0.31 -11.36
C LYS A 123 17.89 1.00 -12.09
N VAL A 124 19.05 1.60 -11.82
CA VAL A 124 19.52 2.76 -12.57
C VAL A 124 20.36 2.29 -13.74
N VAL A 125 19.98 2.64 -14.97
CA VAL A 125 20.76 2.36 -16.17
C VAL A 125 21.52 3.64 -16.53
N VAL A 126 22.82 3.61 -16.32
CA VAL A 126 23.71 4.73 -16.72
C VAL A 126 24.08 4.50 -18.18
N GLY A 127 23.69 5.44 -19.07
CA GLY A 127 24.16 5.42 -20.46
C GLY A 127 25.66 5.62 -20.51
N ASN A 128 26.33 4.85 -21.33
CA ASN A 128 27.74 5.09 -21.67
C ASN A 128 27.87 6.33 -22.51
#